data_5492f952b289d56ce9d7df25e47f2896
#
_entry.id   5492f952b289d56ce9d7df25e47f2896
#
_cell.length_a   1.000
_cell.length_b   1.000
_cell.length_c   1.000
_cell.angle_alpha   90.00
_cell.angle_beta   90.00
_cell.angle_gamma   90.00
#
_symmetry.space_group_name_H-M   'P 1'
#
loop_
_entity.id
_entity.type
_entity.pdbx_description
1 polymer ?
#
loop_
_entity_poly.entity_id
_entity_poly.type
_entity_poly.pdbx_seq_one_letter_code
_entity_poly.pdbx_strand_id
1 'polypeptide(L)'
;MRFAYQPSFLDTTRHLSHPQATKLLKAIEKFQHAVEGRQWPLGLAITHLRDDYFEFRVDIHMRVIYRRAGDLIQYVLYGSHDQVRRFLRAL
;
A
#
# COMPACT_ATOMS: atom_id res chain seq x y z
N MET A 1 13.52 -3.61 8.48
CA MET A 1 12.34 -4.13 7.74
C MET A 1 12.75 -4.52 6.33
N ARG A 2 12.17 -5.59 5.81
CA ARG A 2 12.34 -6.01 4.43
C ARG A 2 11.05 -5.69 3.68
N PHE A 3 11.15 -5.36 2.38
CA PHE A 3 10.02 -4.99 1.54
C PHE A 3 10.00 -5.85 0.28
N ALA A 4 8.83 -6.34 -0.09
CA ALA A 4 8.65 -7.16 -1.28
C ALA A 4 7.38 -6.73 -2.02
N TYR A 5 7.37 -6.95 -3.33
CA TYR A 5 6.24 -6.61 -4.20
C TYR A 5 5.64 -7.90 -4.72
N GLN A 6 4.39 -8.18 -4.36
CA GLN A 6 3.70 -9.38 -4.86
C GLN A 6 3.29 -9.19 -6.32
N PRO A 7 3.15 -10.30 -7.10
CA PRO A 7 2.68 -10.21 -8.48
C PRO A 7 1.38 -9.44 -8.65
N SER A 8 0.44 -9.60 -7.71
CA SER A 8 -0.82 -8.85 -7.71
C SER A 8 -0.61 -7.34 -7.67
N PHE A 9 0.37 -6.87 -6.90
CA PHE A 9 0.73 -5.46 -6.85
C PHE A 9 1.29 -4.99 -8.20
N LEU A 10 2.19 -5.77 -8.78
CA LEU A 10 2.80 -5.44 -10.06
C LEU A 10 1.75 -5.39 -11.18
N ASP A 11 0.76 -6.29 -11.14
CA ASP A 11 -0.34 -6.28 -12.10
C ASP A 11 -1.17 -4.99 -12.01
N THR A 12 -1.44 -4.51 -10.81
CA THR A 12 -2.25 -3.30 -10.61
C THR A 12 -1.48 -2.01 -10.88
N THR A 13 -0.15 -2.07 -11.00
CA THR A 13 0.69 -0.88 -11.26
C THR A 13 1.28 -0.86 -12.67
N ARG A 14 0.90 -1.82 -13.51
CA ARG A 14 1.51 -2.01 -14.84
C ARG A 14 1.33 -0.85 -15.80
N HIS A 15 0.17 -0.17 -15.73
CA HIS A 15 -0.22 0.84 -16.71
C HIS A 15 -0.43 2.23 -16.09
N LEU A 16 0.35 2.57 -15.08
CA LEU A 16 0.25 3.88 -14.45
C LEU A 16 0.77 4.97 -15.37
N SER A 17 0.08 6.13 -15.37
CA SER A 17 0.62 7.34 -15.97
C SER A 17 1.83 7.82 -15.16
N HIS A 18 2.66 8.70 -15.77
CA HIS A 18 3.80 9.26 -15.04
C HIS A 18 3.39 9.97 -13.74
N PRO A 19 2.36 10.84 -13.72
CA PRO A 19 1.91 11.45 -12.46
C PRO A 19 1.46 10.44 -11.42
N GLN A 20 0.74 9.38 -11.83
CA GLN A 20 0.31 8.32 -10.90
C GLN A 20 1.50 7.57 -10.31
N ALA A 21 2.47 7.20 -11.15
CA ALA A 21 3.67 6.51 -10.70
C ALA A 21 4.47 7.38 -9.71
N THR A 22 4.58 8.68 -9.97
CA THR A 22 5.28 9.61 -9.08
C THR A 22 4.60 9.69 -7.71
N LYS A 23 3.28 9.78 -7.68
CA LYS A 23 2.53 9.81 -6.41
C LYS A 23 2.69 8.52 -5.63
N LEU A 24 2.62 7.38 -6.33
CA LEU A 24 2.79 6.06 -5.71
C LEU A 24 4.18 5.91 -5.10
N LEU A 25 5.22 6.25 -5.85
CA LEU A 25 6.60 6.15 -5.36
C LEU A 25 6.83 7.03 -4.13
N LYS A 26 6.32 8.24 -4.14
CA LYS A 26 6.41 9.14 -2.97
C LYS A 26 5.71 8.58 -1.75
N ALA A 27 4.53 7.99 -1.95
CA ALA A 27 3.78 7.39 -0.86
C ALA A 27 4.50 6.16 -0.28
N ILE A 28 5.08 5.33 -1.14
CA ILE A 28 5.87 4.16 -0.71
C ILE A 28 7.10 4.62 0.09
N GLU A 29 7.83 5.63 -0.40
CA GLU A 29 8.97 6.19 0.32
C GLU A 29 8.59 6.69 1.71
N LYS A 30 7.52 7.48 1.80
CA LYS A 30 6.99 7.97 3.06
C LYS A 30 6.64 6.83 4.00
N PHE A 31 5.97 5.81 3.47
CA PHE A 31 5.56 4.64 4.23
C PHE A 31 6.77 3.89 4.77
N GLN A 32 7.78 3.63 3.93
CA GLN A 32 8.99 2.92 4.34
C GLN A 32 9.75 3.71 5.41
N HIS A 33 9.85 5.02 5.26
CA HIS A 33 10.44 5.90 6.28
C HIS A 33 9.68 5.83 7.60
N ALA A 34 8.35 5.86 7.53
CA ALA A 34 7.51 5.79 8.73
C ALA A 34 7.69 4.47 9.46
N VAL A 35 7.69 3.36 8.72
CA VAL A 35 7.85 2.02 9.30
C VAL A 35 9.21 1.86 9.97
N GLU A 36 10.27 2.31 9.30
CA GLU A 36 11.64 2.19 9.82
C GLU A 36 11.92 3.16 10.97
N GLY A 37 11.41 4.38 10.86
CA GLY A 37 11.57 5.43 11.87
C GLY A 37 10.51 5.42 12.96
N ARG A 38 9.49 4.56 12.86
CA ARG A 38 8.35 4.50 13.78
C ARG A 38 7.61 5.84 13.91
N GLN A 39 7.60 6.61 12.84
CA GLN A 39 6.86 7.87 12.75
C GLN A 39 5.74 7.71 11.73
N TRP A 40 4.52 8.07 12.13
CA TRP A 40 3.33 7.83 11.31
C TRP A 40 2.75 9.15 10.81
N PRO A 41 3.15 9.62 9.60
CA PRO A 41 2.58 10.84 9.04
C PRO A 41 1.07 10.71 8.85
N LEU A 42 0.32 11.73 9.25
CA LEU A 42 -1.15 11.73 9.15
C LEU A 42 -1.63 11.52 7.72
N GLY A 43 -0.90 12.05 6.72
CA GLY A 43 -1.29 11.93 5.32
C GLY A 43 -1.31 10.52 4.77
N LEU A 44 -0.61 9.57 5.41
CA LEU A 44 -0.63 8.17 5.00
C LEU A 44 -1.90 7.44 5.40
N ALA A 45 -2.57 7.88 6.47
CA ALA A 45 -3.80 7.28 6.96
C ALA A 45 -3.71 5.75 7.03
N ILE A 46 -2.66 5.22 7.69
CA ILE A 46 -2.43 3.78 7.81
C ILE A 46 -3.55 3.16 8.62
N THR A 47 -4.19 2.14 8.04
CA THR A 47 -5.35 1.49 8.64
C THR A 47 -5.20 -0.02 8.60
N HIS A 48 -5.50 -0.68 9.71
CA HIS A 48 -5.62 -2.14 9.75
C HIS A 48 -6.94 -2.55 9.09
N LEU A 49 -6.89 -3.50 8.17
CA LEU A 49 -8.08 -3.98 7.45
C LEU A 49 -8.64 -5.26 8.09
N ARG A 50 -7.89 -6.34 8.00
CA ARG A 50 -8.21 -7.62 8.67
C ARG A 50 -6.96 -8.50 8.65
N ASP A 51 -6.87 -9.44 9.60
CA ASP A 51 -5.74 -10.36 9.75
C ASP A 51 -4.41 -9.59 9.75
N ASP A 52 -3.50 -9.91 8.83
CA ASP A 52 -2.22 -9.22 8.68
C ASP A 52 -2.22 -8.21 7.52
N TYR A 53 -3.40 -7.85 7.00
CA TYR A 53 -3.58 -6.88 5.93
C TYR A 53 -3.85 -5.49 6.46
N PHE A 54 -3.16 -4.52 5.85
CA PHE A 54 -3.24 -3.09 6.17
C PHE A 54 -3.32 -2.29 4.88
N GLU A 55 -3.68 -1.03 5.00
CA GLU A 55 -3.60 -0.11 3.86
C GLU A 55 -2.97 1.21 4.27
N PHE A 56 -2.39 1.90 3.28
CA PHE A 56 -2.06 3.32 3.42
C PHE A 56 -2.55 4.09 2.19
N ARG A 57 -2.73 5.39 2.38
CA ARG A 57 -3.26 6.27 1.33
C ARG A 57 -2.13 6.77 0.43
N VAL A 58 -2.37 6.71 -0.89
CA VAL A 58 -1.50 7.35 -1.89
C VAL A 58 -1.99 8.77 -2.16
N ASP A 59 -3.30 8.90 -2.42
CA ASP A 59 -4.01 10.17 -2.55
C ASP A 59 -5.47 9.96 -2.14
N ILE A 60 -6.35 10.92 -2.40
CA ILE A 60 -7.76 10.81 -1.98
C ILE A 60 -8.50 9.66 -2.67
N HIS A 61 -8.00 9.17 -3.80
CA HIS A 61 -8.67 8.14 -4.58
C HIS A 61 -8.01 6.77 -4.48
N MET A 62 -6.69 6.73 -4.23
CA MET A 62 -5.90 5.51 -4.37
C MET A 62 -5.22 5.11 -3.07
N ARG A 63 -5.13 3.78 -2.88
CA ARG A 63 -4.55 3.16 -1.69
C ARG A 63 -3.64 2.02 -2.06
N VAL A 64 -2.75 1.66 -1.15
CA VAL A 64 -1.92 0.45 -1.25
C VAL A 64 -2.30 -0.48 -0.11
N ILE A 65 -2.62 -1.74 -0.45
CA ILE A 65 -2.77 -2.82 0.53
C ILE A 65 -1.42 -3.49 0.71
N TYR A 66 -1.03 -3.75 1.95
CA TYR A 66 0.16 -4.52 2.26
C TYR A 66 -0.13 -5.54 3.35
N ARG A 67 0.68 -6.61 3.38
CA ARG A 67 0.70 -7.59 4.48
C ARG A 67 1.94 -7.38 5.31
N ARG A 68 1.80 -7.60 6.60
CA ARG A 68 2.94 -7.59 7.51
C ARG A 68 3.15 -8.99 8.09
N ALA A 69 4.33 -9.56 7.87
CA ALA A 69 4.73 -10.86 8.39
C ALA A 69 6.09 -10.71 9.05
N GLY A 70 6.11 -10.53 10.37
CA GLY A 70 7.34 -10.27 11.12
C GLY A 70 8.00 -8.97 10.67
N ASP A 71 9.23 -9.07 10.16
CA ASP A 71 9.99 -7.94 9.62
C ASP A 71 9.79 -7.71 8.12
N LEU A 72 8.88 -8.48 7.50
CA LEU A 72 8.61 -8.38 6.06
C LEU A 72 7.31 -7.64 5.81
N ILE A 73 7.38 -6.63 4.94
CA ILE A 73 6.21 -5.95 4.38
C ILE A 73 6.07 -6.40 2.93
N GLN A 74 4.91 -6.93 2.58
CA GLN A 74 4.60 -7.35 1.21
C GLN A 74 3.53 -6.43 0.64
N TYR A 75 3.85 -5.68 -0.41
CA TYR A 75 2.85 -4.87 -1.12
C TYR A 75 1.99 -5.79 -1.98
N VAL A 76 0.68 -5.72 -1.78
CA VAL A 76 -0.28 -6.69 -2.34
C VAL A 76 -1.09 -6.11 -3.49
N LEU A 77 -1.56 -4.86 -3.34
CA LEU A 77 -2.49 -4.26 -4.30
C LEU A 77 -2.38 -2.73 -4.27
N TYR A 78 -2.43 -2.13 -5.44
CA TYR A 78 -2.65 -0.69 -5.59
C TYR A 78 -4.04 -0.52 -6.21
N GLY A 79 -4.93 0.23 -5.59
CA GLY A 79 -6.27 0.35 -6.09
C GLY A 79 -7.10 1.43 -5.42
N SER A 80 -8.30 1.63 -5.97
CA SER A 80 -9.30 2.53 -5.40
C SER A 80 -9.93 1.92 -4.16
N HIS A 81 -10.69 2.74 -3.44
CA HIS A 81 -11.46 2.29 -2.28
C HIS A 81 -12.36 1.09 -2.62
N ASP A 82 -13.04 1.14 -3.77
CA ASP A 82 -13.90 0.03 -4.21
C ASP A 82 -13.12 -1.23 -4.53
N GLN A 83 -11.95 -1.09 -5.12
CA GLN A 83 -11.07 -2.24 -5.41
C GLN A 83 -10.55 -2.87 -4.12
N VAL A 84 -10.23 -2.06 -3.12
CA VAL A 84 -9.84 -2.55 -1.79
C VAL A 84 -10.98 -3.34 -1.16
N ARG A 85 -12.20 -2.81 -1.21
CA ARG A 85 -13.37 -3.50 -0.65
C ARG A 85 -13.62 -4.83 -1.34
N ARG A 86 -13.49 -4.89 -2.66
CA ARG A 86 -13.63 -6.15 -3.43
C ARG A 86 -12.57 -7.16 -3.04
N PHE A 87 -11.33 -6.70 -2.86
CA PHE A 87 -10.24 -7.56 -2.41
C PHE A 87 -10.56 -8.19 -1.06
N LEU A 88 -11.02 -7.38 -0.11
CA LEU A 88 -11.36 -7.87 1.23
C LEU A 88 -12.49 -8.90 1.20
N ARG A 89 -13.49 -8.72 0.34
CA ARG A 89 -14.59 -9.68 0.21
C ARG A 89 -14.12 -11.01 -0.39
N ALA A 90 -13.05 -11.02 -1.15
CA ALA A 90 -12.51 -12.23 -1.76
C ALA A 90 -11.56 -13.02 -0.85
N LEU A 91 -11.22 -12.47 0.29
CA LEU A 91 -10.34 -13.17 1.26
C LEU A 91 -11.10 -14.30 2.00
#